data_6c46841a43bff3451aea184e0ca0bc12
#
_entry.id   6c46841a43bff3451aea184e0ca0bc12
#
_cell.length_a   1.000
_cell.length_b   1.000
_cell.length_c   1.000
_cell.angle_alpha   90.00
_cell.angle_beta   90.00
_cell.angle_gamma   90.00
#
_symmetry.space_group_name_H-M   'P 1'
#
loop_
_entity.id
_entity.type
_entity.pdbx_description
1 polymer ?
#
loop_
_entity_poly.entity_id
_entity_poly.type
_entity_poly.pdbx_seq_one_letter_code
_entity_poly.pdbx_strand_id
1 'polypeptide(L)'
;MKDIVAFNKKDSLLHAPYGQGIFERIAQDTTSAVHFEPTKRKIMQEAMNYFEIPMLQYQLDVVLSIDNRSASYAAAANYPALGVPMGYQADGQPQNITFIAPSRQEQKLLEIGAAFERLTNARKIPKEYN
;
A
#
# COMPACT_ATOMS: atom_id res chain seq x y z
N MET A 1 -3.53 -18.04 12.58
CA MET A 1 -4.41 -17.87 11.40
C MET A 1 -5.67 -18.72 11.46
N LYS A 2 -5.59 -20.04 11.74
CA LYS A 2 -6.78 -20.92 11.81
C LYS A 2 -7.84 -20.43 12.80
N ASP A 3 -7.42 -19.91 13.97
CA ASP A 3 -8.34 -19.38 14.99
C ASP A 3 -9.08 -18.13 14.53
N ILE A 4 -8.40 -17.25 13.76
CA ILE A 4 -9.02 -16.05 13.15
C ILE A 4 -10.10 -16.47 12.16
N VAL A 5 -9.79 -17.43 11.28
CA VAL A 5 -10.75 -17.96 10.30
C VAL A 5 -11.96 -18.57 11.01
N ALA A 6 -11.73 -19.35 12.05
CA ALA A 6 -12.80 -19.98 12.84
C ALA A 6 -13.65 -18.93 13.57
N PHE A 7 -13.03 -17.89 14.13
CA PHE A 7 -13.74 -16.78 14.76
C PHE A 7 -14.64 -16.04 13.78
N ASN A 8 -14.10 -15.67 12.62
CA ASN A 8 -14.85 -14.93 11.59
C ASN A 8 -16.06 -15.73 11.04
N LYS A 9 -15.95 -17.07 11.00
CA LYS A 9 -17.06 -17.94 10.58
C LYS A 9 -18.25 -17.97 11.55
N LYS A 10 -18.08 -17.55 12.81
CA LYS A 10 -19.19 -17.51 13.78
C LYS A 10 -20.25 -16.47 13.39
N ASP A 11 -19.81 -15.35 12.82
CA ASP A 11 -20.67 -14.32 12.23
C ASP A 11 -19.92 -13.68 11.06
N SER A 12 -20.07 -14.27 9.89
CA SER A 12 -19.34 -13.83 8.70
C SER A 12 -19.81 -12.47 8.17
N LEU A 13 -21.06 -12.09 8.43
CA LEU A 13 -21.57 -10.78 8.02
C LEU A 13 -20.95 -9.65 8.83
N LEU A 14 -20.70 -9.88 10.11
CA LEU A 14 -20.09 -8.89 10.99
C LEU A 14 -18.55 -8.90 10.91
N HIS A 15 -17.95 -10.10 10.95
CA HIS A 15 -16.48 -10.23 11.09
C HIS A 15 -15.72 -10.30 9.77
N ALA A 16 -16.38 -10.63 8.67
CA ALA A 16 -15.77 -10.74 7.36
C ALA A 16 -16.72 -10.31 6.22
N PRO A 17 -17.27 -9.07 6.27
CA PRO A 17 -18.28 -8.60 5.31
C PRO A 17 -17.78 -8.61 3.86
N TYR A 18 -16.48 -8.57 3.65
CA TYR A 18 -15.83 -8.64 2.32
C TYR A 18 -15.21 -10.01 2.02
N GLY A 19 -15.53 -11.02 2.85
CA GLY A 19 -14.95 -12.37 2.76
C GLY A 19 -13.56 -12.49 3.41
N GLN A 20 -13.05 -13.72 3.50
CA GLN A 20 -11.76 -14.02 4.14
C GLN A 20 -10.91 -15.01 3.36
N GLY A 21 -11.10 -15.13 2.05
CA GLY A 21 -10.44 -16.14 1.22
C GLY A 21 -8.89 -16.11 1.29
N ILE A 22 -8.28 -14.94 1.52
CA ILE A 22 -6.83 -14.83 1.74
C ILE A 22 -6.42 -15.53 3.04
N PHE A 23 -7.13 -15.29 4.15
CA PHE A 23 -6.84 -15.92 5.43
C PHE A 23 -7.04 -17.44 5.39
N GLU A 24 -8.05 -17.92 4.66
CA GLU A 24 -8.29 -19.34 4.47
C GLU A 24 -7.16 -20.02 3.69
N ARG A 25 -6.66 -19.37 2.62
CA ARG A 25 -5.49 -19.87 1.88
C ARG A 25 -4.24 -19.91 2.75
N ILE A 26 -3.96 -18.85 3.51
CA ILE A 26 -2.81 -18.83 4.44
C ILE A 26 -2.96 -19.89 5.53
N ALA A 27 -4.17 -20.15 6.01
CA ALA A 27 -4.42 -21.19 7.02
C ALA A 27 -4.19 -22.61 6.51
N GLN A 28 -4.26 -22.82 5.20
CA GLN A 28 -4.04 -24.08 4.51
C GLN A 28 -2.61 -24.22 3.97
N ASP A 29 -1.84 -23.11 3.93
CA ASP A 29 -0.47 -23.11 3.41
C ASP A 29 0.44 -23.96 4.31
N THR A 30 1.14 -24.90 3.68
CA THR A 30 2.10 -25.82 4.31
C THR A 30 3.53 -25.57 3.85
N THR A 31 3.78 -24.44 3.17
CA THR A 31 5.11 -24.08 2.68
C THR A 31 6.10 -23.97 3.83
N SER A 32 7.17 -24.74 3.78
CA SER A 32 8.21 -24.71 4.80
C SER A 32 9.05 -23.44 4.70
N ALA A 33 9.66 -23.00 5.82
CA ALA A 33 10.54 -21.83 5.86
C ALA A 33 11.71 -21.95 4.86
N VAL A 34 12.23 -23.15 4.64
CA VAL A 34 13.33 -23.42 3.69
C VAL A 34 12.94 -23.06 2.26
N HIS A 35 11.70 -23.31 1.86
CA HIS A 35 11.18 -22.95 0.54
C HIS A 35 10.67 -21.52 0.48
N PHE A 36 10.12 -21.01 1.58
CA PHE A 36 9.56 -19.67 1.64
C PHE A 36 10.63 -18.57 1.58
N GLU A 37 11.71 -18.70 2.35
CA GLU A 37 12.72 -17.63 2.47
C GLU A 37 13.43 -17.25 1.15
N PRO A 38 13.83 -18.20 0.27
CA PRO A 38 14.36 -17.86 -1.05
C PRO A 38 13.36 -17.11 -1.91
N THR A 39 12.09 -17.55 -1.91
CA THR A 39 11.01 -16.92 -2.67
C THR A 39 10.74 -15.51 -2.19
N LYS A 40 10.66 -15.30 -0.87
CA LYS A 40 10.50 -14.00 -0.24
C LYS A 40 11.63 -13.03 -0.65
N ARG A 41 12.89 -13.49 -0.58
CA ARG A 41 14.05 -12.67 -0.99
C ARG A 41 13.99 -12.29 -2.46
N LYS A 42 13.62 -13.22 -3.34
CA LYS A 42 13.45 -12.95 -4.76
C LYS A 42 12.36 -11.90 -5.01
N ILE A 43 11.20 -12.05 -4.40
CA ILE A 43 10.08 -11.08 -4.52
C ILE A 43 10.51 -9.70 -4.03
N MET A 44 11.20 -9.63 -2.89
CA MET A 44 11.71 -8.37 -2.35
C MET A 44 12.68 -7.70 -3.33
N GLN A 45 13.64 -8.46 -3.88
CA GLN A 45 14.62 -7.91 -4.83
C GLN A 45 13.96 -7.44 -6.12
N GLU A 46 13.01 -8.19 -6.65
CA GLU A 46 12.24 -7.80 -7.85
C GLU A 46 11.41 -6.53 -7.59
N ALA A 47 10.79 -6.44 -6.42
CA ALA A 47 10.04 -5.26 -6.01
C ALA A 47 10.93 -4.02 -5.81
N MET A 48 12.12 -4.18 -5.24
CA MET A 48 13.12 -3.11 -5.15
C MET A 48 13.55 -2.64 -6.55
N ASN A 49 13.92 -3.56 -7.44
CA ASN A 49 14.33 -3.25 -8.81
C ASN A 49 13.24 -2.52 -9.59
N TYR A 50 11.96 -2.84 -9.34
CA TYR A 50 10.83 -2.16 -9.96
C TYR A 50 10.82 -0.64 -9.71
N PHE A 51 11.27 -0.21 -8.54
CA PHE A 51 11.39 1.21 -8.20
C PHE A 51 12.78 1.78 -8.49
N GLU A 52 13.84 1.07 -8.12
CA GLU A 52 15.22 1.58 -8.20
C GLU A 52 15.70 1.79 -9.62
N ILE A 53 15.34 0.89 -10.54
CA ILE A 53 15.78 1.03 -11.94
C ILE A 53 15.32 2.37 -12.54
N PRO A 54 14.02 2.72 -12.56
CA PRO A 54 13.61 4.02 -13.07
C PRO A 54 14.10 5.20 -12.22
N MET A 55 14.18 5.04 -10.88
CA MET A 55 14.73 6.10 -10.02
C MET A 55 16.16 6.45 -10.37
N LEU A 56 17.01 5.46 -10.57
CA LEU A 56 18.41 5.68 -10.96
C LEU A 56 18.52 6.20 -12.40
N GLN A 57 17.76 5.62 -13.33
CA GLN A 57 17.81 5.99 -14.75
C GLN A 57 17.39 7.44 -14.98
N TYR A 58 16.36 7.90 -14.27
CA TYR A 58 15.77 9.23 -14.46
C TYR A 58 16.06 10.20 -13.30
N GLN A 59 16.93 9.82 -12.36
CA GLN A 59 17.29 10.63 -11.18
C GLN A 59 16.07 11.09 -10.38
N LEU A 60 15.15 10.17 -10.12
CA LEU A 60 13.90 10.45 -9.42
C LEU A 60 14.08 10.34 -7.90
N ASP A 61 13.48 11.27 -7.17
CA ASP A 61 13.38 11.21 -5.71
C ASP A 61 12.27 10.28 -5.23
N VAL A 62 11.16 10.21 -5.98
CA VAL A 62 9.99 9.41 -5.64
C VAL A 62 9.33 8.85 -6.91
N VAL A 63 8.58 7.77 -6.74
CA VAL A 63 7.65 7.25 -7.75
C VAL A 63 6.22 7.54 -7.32
N LEU A 64 5.38 7.94 -8.26
CA LEU A 64 3.98 8.26 -8.02
C LEU A 64 3.07 7.09 -8.38
N SER A 65 2.04 6.89 -7.58
CA SER A 65 0.98 5.91 -7.85
C SER A 65 -0.38 6.53 -7.55
N ILE A 66 -1.37 6.23 -8.37
CA ILE A 66 -2.76 6.65 -8.10
C ILE A 66 -3.34 5.70 -7.05
N ASP A 67 -3.93 6.27 -6.00
CA ASP A 67 -4.49 5.54 -4.88
C ASP A 67 -3.46 4.54 -4.30
N ASN A 68 -3.84 3.28 -4.11
CA ASN A 68 -2.96 2.24 -3.56
C ASN A 68 -2.47 1.22 -4.61
N ARG A 69 -2.50 1.56 -5.91
CA ARG A 69 -2.21 0.58 -6.99
C ARG A 69 -0.84 -0.08 -6.88
N SER A 70 0.17 0.65 -6.41
CA SER A 70 1.53 0.12 -6.22
C SER A 70 1.84 -0.29 -4.76
N ALA A 71 0.85 -0.32 -3.87
CA ALA A 71 1.07 -0.60 -2.44
C ALA A 71 1.69 -1.97 -2.18
N SER A 72 1.30 -3.02 -2.92
CA SER A 72 1.87 -4.36 -2.77
C SER A 72 3.36 -4.41 -3.17
N TYR A 73 3.75 -3.67 -4.20
CA TYR A 73 5.15 -3.57 -4.62
C TYR A 73 5.98 -2.79 -3.59
N ALA A 74 5.47 -1.64 -3.12
CA ALA A 74 6.14 -0.86 -2.08
C ALA A 74 6.30 -1.67 -0.78
N ALA A 75 5.27 -2.40 -0.37
CA ALA A 75 5.32 -3.28 0.80
C ALA A 75 6.35 -4.41 0.62
N ALA A 76 6.39 -5.06 -0.55
CA ALA A 76 7.35 -6.11 -0.84
C ALA A 76 8.81 -5.58 -0.89
N ALA A 77 9.03 -4.35 -1.36
CA ALA A 77 10.32 -3.68 -1.37
C ALA A 77 10.73 -3.14 0.02
N ASN A 78 9.85 -3.14 1.02
CA ASN A 78 10.01 -2.42 2.30
C ASN A 78 10.25 -0.91 2.09
N TYR A 79 9.54 -0.32 1.14
CA TYR A 79 9.62 1.11 0.84
C TYR A 79 8.49 1.88 1.50
N PRO A 80 8.78 3.04 2.10
CA PRO A 80 7.76 3.90 2.64
C PRO A 80 6.90 4.48 1.51
N ALA A 81 5.60 4.63 1.80
CA ALA A 81 4.63 5.18 0.89
C ALA A 81 3.70 6.15 1.63
N LEU A 82 3.49 7.34 1.06
CA LEU A 82 2.65 8.38 1.63
C LEU A 82 1.50 8.71 0.66
N GLY A 83 0.27 8.42 1.08
CA GLY A 83 -0.94 8.82 0.36
C GLY A 83 -1.37 10.24 0.75
N VAL A 84 -1.61 11.11 -0.23
CA VAL A 84 -2.07 12.48 -0.04
C VAL A 84 -3.33 12.72 -0.90
N PRO A 85 -4.36 13.41 -0.41
CA PRO A 85 -5.54 13.73 -1.20
C PRO A 85 -5.17 14.49 -2.48
N MET A 86 -5.61 13.98 -3.63
CA MET A 86 -5.35 14.58 -4.95
C MET A 86 -6.58 15.30 -5.50
N GLY A 87 -7.78 14.88 -5.08
CA GLY A 87 -9.04 15.45 -5.56
C GLY A 87 -10.18 14.47 -5.42
N TYR A 88 -11.18 14.65 -6.28
CA TYR A 88 -12.40 13.84 -6.30
C TYR A 88 -12.78 13.54 -7.75
N GLN A 89 -13.32 12.34 -7.98
CA GLN A 89 -13.93 11.99 -9.26
C GLN A 89 -15.26 12.74 -9.46
N ALA A 90 -15.81 12.66 -10.67
CA ALA A 90 -17.07 13.32 -11.01
C ALA A 90 -18.27 12.83 -10.17
N ASP A 91 -18.21 11.59 -9.68
CA ASP A 91 -19.21 10.98 -8.77
C ASP A 91 -18.97 11.33 -7.28
N GLY A 92 -17.93 12.13 -6.98
CA GLY A 92 -17.58 12.51 -5.61
C GLY A 92 -16.64 11.55 -4.90
N GLN A 93 -16.20 10.45 -5.52
CA GLN A 93 -15.26 9.54 -4.91
C GLN A 93 -13.90 10.21 -4.71
N PRO A 94 -13.32 10.18 -3.48
CA PRO A 94 -12.01 10.76 -3.23
C PRO A 94 -10.91 9.98 -3.96
N GLN A 95 -9.92 10.70 -4.47
CA GLN A 95 -8.72 10.16 -5.07
C GLN A 95 -7.49 10.62 -4.30
N ASN A 96 -6.53 9.71 -4.13
CA ASN A 96 -5.23 10.00 -3.55
C ASN A 96 -4.13 9.88 -4.59
N ILE A 97 -3.05 10.63 -4.40
CA ILE A 97 -1.75 10.33 -4.98
C ILE A 97 -0.87 9.72 -3.90
N THR A 98 -0.17 8.65 -4.24
CA THR A 98 0.77 7.99 -3.34
C THR A 98 2.19 8.23 -3.82
N PHE A 99 3.01 8.82 -2.96
CA PHE A 99 4.44 9.02 -3.14
C PHE A 99 5.18 7.83 -2.54
N ILE A 100 6.07 7.19 -3.30
CA ILE A 100 6.86 6.03 -2.86
C ILE A 100 8.33 6.42 -2.98
N ALA A 101 9.09 6.25 -1.90
CA ALA A 101 10.52 6.55 -1.85
C ALA A 101 11.33 5.32 -1.42
N PRO A 102 12.65 5.30 -1.65
CA PRO A 102 13.52 4.26 -1.12
C PRO A 102 13.45 4.15 0.42
N SER A 103 13.88 3.01 0.94
CA SER A 103 13.87 2.73 2.38
C SER A 103 14.52 3.87 3.19
N ARG A 104 13.92 4.23 4.33
CA ARG A 104 14.38 5.28 5.26
C ARG A 104 14.32 6.71 4.70
N GLN A 105 13.48 6.96 3.71
CA GLN A 105 13.23 8.30 3.15
C GLN A 105 11.88 8.89 3.58
N GLU A 106 11.38 8.51 4.75
CA GLU A 106 10.09 8.98 5.30
C GLU A 106 10.03 10.49 5.44
N GLN A 107 11.13 11.11 5.88
CA GLN A 107 11.19 12.57 6.01
C GLN A 107 11.00 13.26 4.66
N LYS A 108 11.67 12.79 3.60
CA LYS A 108 11.52 13.32 2.24
C LYS A 108 10.06 13.20 1.77
N LEU A 109 9.40 12.07 2.04
CA LEU A 109 7.99 11.88 1.70
C LEU A 109 7.08 12.89 2.41
N LEU A 110 7.32 13.14 3.70
CA LEU A 110 6.56 14.14 4.46
C LEU A 110 6.76 15.55 3.91
N GLU A 111 7.98 15.93 3.54
CA GLU A 111 8.29 17.23 2.95
C GLU A 111 7.59 17.41 1.59
N ILE A 112 7.66 16.40 0.71
CA ILE A 112 6.99 16.40 -0.60
C ILE A 112 5.47 16.42 -0.43
N GLY A 113 4.92 15.56 0.44
CA GLY A 113 3.50 15.49 0.70
C GLY A 113 2.94 16.80 1.25
N ALA A 114 3.64 17.43 2.21
CA ALA A 114 3.25 18.72 2.75
C ALA A 114 3.32 19.84 1.70
N ALA A 115 4.30 19.81 0.80
CA ALA A 115 4.39 20.76 -0.31
C ALA A 115 3.23 20.57 -1.29
N PHE A 116 2.93 19.32 -1.67
CA PHE A 116 1.82 18.98 -2.54
C PHE A 116 0.46 19.41 -1.95
N GLU A 117 0.23 19.13 -0.67
CA GLU A 117 -1.01 19.48 0.03
C GLU A 117 -1.22 21.00 0.08
N ARG A 118 -0.16 21.78 0.36
CA ARG A 118 -0.22 23.25 0.35
C ARG A 118 -0.54 23.83 -1.03
N LEU A 119 0.00 23.22 -2.09
CA LEU A 119 -0.19 23.70 -3.47
C LEU A 119 -1.57 23.35 -4.03
N THR A 120 -2.09 22.17 -3.69
CA THR A 120 -3.35 21.68 -4.26
C THR A 120 -4.57 22.01 -3.41
N ASN A 121 -4.41 22.03 -2.09
CA ASN A 121 -5.50 22.19 -1.11
C ASN A 121 -6.73 21.31 -1.45
N ALA A 122 -6.46 20.08 -1.89
CA ALA A 122 -7.46 19.18 -2.48
C ALA A 122 -8.38 18.54 -1.44
N ARG A 123 -7.97 18.49 -0.16
CA ARG A 123 -8.74 17.87 0.91
C ARG A 123 -10.01 18.66 1.21
N LYS A 124 -11.16 17.96 1.27
CA LYS A 124 -12.43 18.52 1.76
C LYS A 124 -12.87 17.75 3.00
N ILE A 125 -13.41 18.49 3.98
CA ILE A 125 -14.01 17.87 5.16
C ILE A 125 -15.36 17.29 4.76
N PRO A 126 -15.66 16.02 5.08
CA PRO A 126 -16.97 15.44 4.80
C PRO A 126 -18.09 16.20 5.54
N LYS A 127 -19.12 16.62 4.82
CA LYS A 127 -20.20 17.46 5.39
C LYS A 127 -20.97 16.79 6.52
N GLU A 128 -21.01 15.46 6.52
CA GLU A 128 -21.76 14.64 7.48
C GLU A 128 -21.05 14.46 8.85
N TYR A 129 -19.82 14.94 8.97
CA TYR A 129 -18.98 14.78 10.16
C TYR A 129 -18.52 16.12 10.78
N ASN A 130 -19.25 17.19 10.51
CA ASN A 130 -19.01 18.52 11.09
C ASN A 130 -19.95 18.79 12.26
#